data_b1a7f57d72f8aa9fd9acf4ba04800141
#
_entry.id   b1a7f57d72f8aa9fd9acf4ba04800141
#
_cell.length_a   1.000
_cell.length_b   1.000
_cell.length_c   1.000
_cell.angle_alpha   90.00
_cell.angle_beta   90.00
_cell.angle_gamma   90.00
#
_symmetry.space_group_name_H-M   'P 1'
#
loop_
_entity.id
_entity.type
_entity.pdbx_description
1 polymer ?
#
loop_
_entity_poly.entity_id
_entity_poly.type
_entity_poly.pdbx_seq_one_letter_code
_entity_poly.pdbx_strand_id
1 'polypeptide(L)'
;MVHGFVEKRSSARKQKSVKKAEDVISFLNMRHMSDELAGNLSGGQKKLLELGRTMMVDPKVVVLDEVGAGVNRSLLREVGDAILSMNRDRGYTFCMIEHDMDFISRLCSPVVVMAEGKILAQGSAEEIKSNEDVIEAYLGTGLKNKGEVLPG
;
A
#
# COMPACT_ATOMS: atom_id res chain seq x y z
N MET A 1 -0.93 -9.85 47.59
CA MET A 1 -2.15 -9.99 46.72
C MET A 1 -2.10 -9.24 45.40
N VAL A 2 -1.26 -8.21 45.24
CA VAL A 2 -1.15 -7.39 44.00
C VAL A 2 -0.32 -8.08 42.92
N HIS A 3 0.71 -8.86 43.24
CA HIS A 3 1.61 -9.52 42.27
C HIS A 3 0.88 -10.52 41.36
N GLY A 4 0.03 -11.37 41.91
CA GLY A 4 -0.70 -12.36 41.12
C GLY A 4 -1.76 -11.77 40.14
N PHE A 5 -2.23 -10.55 40.42
CA PHE A 5 -3.19 -9.85 39.57
C PHE A 5 -2.50 -9.22 38.35
N VAL A 6 -1.27 -8.72 38.49
CA VAL A 6 -0.45 -8.14 37.42
C VAL A 6 0.02 -9.23 36.46
N GLU A 7 0.47 -10.38 36.97
CA GLU A 7 0.90 -11.52 36.14
C GLU A 7 -0.24 -12.11 35.29
N LYS A 8 -1.43 -12.29 35.89
CA LYS A 8 -2.62 -12.79 35.14
C LYS A 8 -3.04 -11.81 34.03
N ARG A 9 -3.00 -10.49 34.29
CA ARG A 9 -3.31 -9.48 33.25
C ARG A 9 -2.26 -9.47 32.15
N SER A 10 -0.98 -9.65 32.49
CA SER A 10 0.13 -9.74 31.51
C SER A 10 -0.03 -10.98 30.63
N SER A 11 -0.33 -12.14 31.20
CA SER A 11 -0.55 -13.39 30.47
C SER A 11 -1.76 -13.31 29.54
N ALA A 12 -2.90 -12.78 30.00
CA ALA A 12 -4.10 -12.62 29.19
C ALA A 12 -3.89 -11.64 28.03
N ARG A 13 -3.15 -10.54 28.26
CA ARG A 13 -2.79 -9.58 27.19
C ARG A 13 -1.90 -10.24 26.15
N LYS A 14 -0.88 -10.98 26.57
CA LYS A 14 0.02 -11.73 25.69
C LYS A 14 -0.76 -12.72 24.83
N GLN A 15 -1.66 -13.50 25.43
CA GLN A 15 -2.47 -14.48 24.71
C GLN A 15 -3.41 -13.83 23.69
N LYS A 16 -4.02 -12.68 24.03
CA LYS A 16 -4.83 -11.89 23.09
C LYS A 16 -4.01 -11.38 21.90
N SER A 17 -2.79 -10.91 22.15
CA SER A 17 -1.90 -10.43 21.09
C SER A 17 -1.44 -11.56 20.18
N VAL A 18 -1.12 -12.73 20.72
CA VAL A 18 -0.75 -13.92 19.92
C VAL A 18 -1.90 -14.35 19.03
N LYS A 19 -3.11 -14.48 19.58
CA LYS A 19 -4.29 -14.83 18.78
C LYS A 19 -4.53 -13.83 17.65
N LYS A 20 -4.41 -12.52 17.94
CA LYS A 20 -4.54 -11.48 16.91
C LYS A 20 -3.47 -11.62 15.81
N ALA A 21 -2.23 -11.93 16.18
CA ALA A 21 -1.16 -12.16 15.21
C ALA A 21 -1.46 -13.38 14.31
N GLU A 22 -1.94 -14.48 14.90
CA GLU A 22 -2.36 -15.67 14.15
C GLU A 22 -3.50 -15.36 13.16
N ASP A 23 -4.50 -14.57 13.57
CA ASP A 23 -5.60 -14.13 12.73
C ASP A 23 -5.09 -13.25 11.55
N VAL A 24 -4.13 -12.35 11.82
CA VAL A 24 -3.51 -11.49 10.79
C VAL A 24 -2.67 -12.32 9.81
N ILE A 25 -1.83 -13.22 10.30
CA ILE A 25 -1.00 -14.11 9.47
C ILE A 25 -1.90 -14.97 8.57
N SER A 26 -3.01 -15.47 9.12
CA SER A 26 -3.99 -16.24 8.36
C SER A 26 -4.68 -15.40 7.29
N PHE A 27 -5.09 -14.19 7.62
CA PHE A 27 -5.74 -13.25 6.69
C PHE A 27 -4.84 -12.92 5.49
N LEU A 28 -3.53 -12.78 5.73
CA LEU A 28 -2.53 -12.50 4.69
C LEU A 28 -2.04 -13.77 3.96
N ASN A 29 -2.65 -14.94 4.24
CA ASN A 29 -2.25 -16.23 3.67
C ASN A 29 -0.77 -16.59 3.92
N MET A 30 -0.23 -16.18 5.07
CA MET A 30 1.18 -16.37 5.43
C MET A 30 1.40 -17.48 6.49
N ARG A 31 0.39 -18.31 6.80
CA ARG A 31 0.48 -19.36 7.84
C ARG A 31 1.66 -20.33 7.61
N HIS A 32 1.93 -20.65 6.35
CA HIS A 32 3.02 -21.55 5.97
C HIS A 32 4.42 -20.98 6.24
N MET A 33 4.50 -19.66 6.57
CA MET A 33 5.74 -18.95 6.87
C MET A 33 5.81 -18.51 8.35
N SER A 34 4.86 -18.93 9.20
CA SER A 34 4.76 -18.43 10.58
C SER A 34 5.97 -18.74 11.45
N ASP A 35 6.69 -19.82 11.15
CA ASP A 35 7.88 -20.26 11.89
C ASP A 35 9.20 -19.81 11.23
N GLU A 36 9.11 -19.10 10.10
CA GLU A 36 10.28 -18.58 9.39
C GLU A 36 10.80 -17.30 10.02
N LEU A 37 12.11 -17.12 9.98
CA LEU A 37 12.72 -15.84 10.33
C LEU A 37 12.32 -14.77 9.29
N ALA A 38 11.94 -13.59 9.73
CA ALA A 38 11.55 -12.49 8.84
C ALA A 38 12.66 -12.12 7.83
N GLY A 39 13.92 -12.39 8.14
CA GLY A 39 15.05 -12.24 7.23
C GLY A 39 14.99 -13.13 5.99
N ASN A 40 14.42 -14.34 6.12
CA ASN A 40 14.30 -15.34 5.06
C ASN A 40 13.12 -15.08 4.09
N LEU A 41 12.22 -14.16 4.43
CA LEU A 41 11.07 -13.81 3.60
C LEU A 41 11.53 -13.13 2.31
N SER A 42 10.84 -13.41 1.20
CA SER A 42 10.99 -12.67 -0.05
C SER A 42 10.59 -11.20 0.10
N GLY A 43 10.96 -10.34 -0.86
CA GLY A 43 10.64 -8.91 -0.82
C GLY A 43 9.15 -8.64 -0.59
N GLY A 44 8.25 -9.34 -1.29
CA GLY A 44 6.84 -9.11 -1.11
C GLY A 44 6.23 -9.79 0.12
N GLN A 45 6.75 -10.93 0.55
CA GLN A 45 6.36 -11.48 1.85
C GLN A 45 6.73 -10.51 2.97
N LYS A 46 7.85 -9.79 2.86
CA LYS A 46 8.21 -8.70 3.77
C LYS A 46 7.19 -7.57 3.70
N LYS A 47 6.73 -7.18 2.50
CA LYS A 47 5.68 -6.16 2.33
C LYS A 47 4.34 -6.61 2.93
N LEU A 48 3.94 -7.87 2.72
CA LEU A 48 2.75 -8.43 3.39
C LEU A 48 2.90 -8.43 4.91
N LEU A 49 4.07 -8.76 5.43
CA LEU A 49 4.36 -8.70 6.86
C LEU A 49 4.27 -7.25 7.40
N GLU A 50 4.76 -6.26 6.65
CA GLU A 50 4.62 -4.84 7.01
C GLU A 50 3.14 -4.43 7.09
N LEU A 51 2.31 -4.81 6.10
CA LEU A 51 0.86 -4.61 6.15
C LEU A 51 0.23 -5.32 7.36
N GLY A 52 0.63 -6.57 7.64
CA GLY A 52 0.18 -7.31 8.81
C GLY A 52 0.49 -6.61 10.13
N ARG A 53 1.64 -5.98 10.24
CA ARG A 53 2.01 -5.17 11.42
C ARG A 53 1.09 -3.98 11.60
N THR A 54 0.63 -3.33 10.54
CA THR A 54 -0.36 -2.25 10.64
C THR A 54 -1.71 -2.76 11.15
N MET A 55 -2.13 -3.97 10.75
CA MET A 55 -3.37 -4.60 11.24
C MET A 55 -3.35 -4.89 12.74
N MET A 56 -2.17 -5.05 13.34
CA MET A 56 -2.06 -5.31 14.79
C MET A 56 -2.57 -4.15 15.65
N VAL A 57 -2.65 -2.93 15.11
CA VAL A 57 -3.13 -1.74 15.83
C VAL A 57 -4.54 -1.32 15.44
N ASP A 58 -5.20 -2.03 14.51
CA ASP A 58 -6.55 -1.72 13.98
C ASP A 58 -6.71 -0.26 13.56
N PRO A 59 -5.92 0.24 12.59
CA PRO A 59 -5.99 1.62 12.18
C PRO A 59 -7.28 1.87 11.39
N LYS A 60 -7.77 3.11 11.41
CA LYS A 60 -8.84 3.54 10.51
C LYS A 60 -8.29 3.99 9.16
N VAL A 61 -7.11 4.60 9.17
CA VAL A 61 -6.41 5.10 7.97
C VAL A 61 -4.99 4.56 7.95
N VAL A 62 -4.56 4.07 6.80
CA VAL A 62 -3.20 3.59 6.53
C VAL A 62 -2.62 4.44 5.39
N VAL A 63 -1.46 5.02 5.61
CA VAL A 63 -0.71 5.73 4.57
C VAL A 63 0.38 4.80 4.05
N LEU A 64 0.43 4.61 2.74
CA LEU A 64 1.40 3.76 2.06
C LEU A 64 2.22 4.63 1.09
N ASP A 65 3.54 4.50 1.18
CA ASP A 65 4.48 5.24 0.33
C ASP A 65 5.34 4.24 -0.44
N GLU A 66 5.21 4.26 -1.79
CA GLU A 66 5.93 3.40 -2.74
C GLU A 66 5.98 1.92 -2.34
N VAL A 67 4.83 1.36 -1.99
CA VAL A 67 4.74 -0.01 -1.50
C VAL A 67 5.18 -1.05 -2.55
N GLY A 68 5.08 -0.67 -3.82
CA GLY A 68 5.50 -1.47 -4.98
C GLY A 68 7.01 -1.46 -5.26
N ALA A 69 7.79 -0.58 -4.61
CA ALA A 69 9.21 -0.44 -4.89
C ALA A 69 9.99 -1.75 -4.62
N GLY A 70 10.71 -2.24 -5.66
CA GLY A 70 11.50 -3.46 -5.56
C GLY A 70 10.70 -4.77 -5.51
N VAL A 71 9.39 -4.72 -5.77
CA VAL A 71 8.49 -5.87 -5.77
C VAL A 71 8.20 -6.30 -7.21
N ASN A 72 8.31 -7.61 -7.51
CA ASN A 72 7.93 -8.10 -8.84
C ASN A 72 6.40 -8.03 -9.05
N ARG A 73 5.95 -8.05 -10.32
CA ARG A 73 4.53 -7.88 -10.69
C ARG A 73 3.58 -8.90 -10.06
N SER A 74 4.01 -10.15 -9.91
CA SER A 74 3.18 -11.20 -9.29
C SER A 74 2.89 -10.86 -7.84
N LEU A 75 3.93 -10.49 -7.12
CA LEU A 75 3.89 -10.18 -5.71
C LEU A 75 3.22 -8.83 -5.43
N LEU A 76 3.37 -7.86 -6.35
CA LEU A 76 2.63 -6.59 -6.30
C LEU A 76 1.12 -6.82 -6.40
N ARG A 77 0.69 -7.84 -7.17
CA ARG A 77 -0.72 -8.26 -7.19
C ARG A 77 -1.18 -8.77 -5.84
N GLU A 78 -0.41 -9.66 -5.20
CA GLU A 78 -0.75 -10.21 -3.88
C GLU A 78 -0.86 -9.12 -2.82
N VAL A 79 0.07 -8.15 -2.83
CA VAL A 79 0.02 -6.97 -1.96
C VAL A 79 -1.24 -6.15 -2.23
N GLY A 80 -1.58 -5.91 -3.50
CA GLY A 80 -2.80 -5.20 -3.89
C GLY A 80 -4.07 -5.93 -3.44
N ASP A 81 -4.13 -7.26 -3.60
CA ASP A 81 -5.26 -8.08 -3.13
C ASP A 81 -5.42 -7.99 -1.61
N ALA A 82 -4.31 -8.00 -0.87
CA ALA A 82 -4.33 -7.81 0.57
C ALA A 82 -4.87 -6.43 0.97
N ILE A 83 -4.45 -5.35 0.28
CA ILE A 83 -4.95 -3.99 0.51
C ILE A 83 -6.46 -3.91 0.25
N LEU A 84 -6.94 -4.44 -0.87
CA LEU A 84 -8.38 -4.49 -1.20
C LEU A 84 -9.17 -5.27 -0.16
N SER A 85 -8.66 -6.42 0.28
CA SER A 85 -9.30 -7.23 1.32
C SER A 85 -9.34 -6.51 2.67
N MET A 86 -8.27 -5.81 3.05
CA MET A 86 -8.25 -4.99 4.27
C MET A 86 -9.26 -3.84 4.19
N ASN A 87 -9.39 -3.19 3.04
CA ASN A 87 -10.40 -2.14 2.86
C ASN A 87 -11.81 -2.71 2.95
N ARG A 88 -12.12 -3.77 2.18
CA ARG A 88 -13.46 -4.35 2.11
C ARG A 88 -13.89 -5.06 3.39
N ASP A 89 -12.99 -5.90 3.93
CA ASP A 89 -13.35 -6.87 4.99
C ASP A 89 -13.05 -6.33 6.40
N ARG A 90 -12.18 -5.31 6.50
CA ARG A 90 -11.77 -4.70 7.78
C ARG A 90 -12.12 -3.20 7.88
N GLY A 91 -12.59 -2.59 6.80
CA GLY A 91 -13.01 -1.19 6.77
C GLY A 91 -11.85 -0.18 6.90
N TYR A 92 -10.62 -0.57 6.55
CA TYR A 92 -9.49 0.36 6.55
C TYR A 92 -9.57 1.31 5.36
N THR A 93 -9.28 2.57 5.58
CA THR A 93 -9.09 3.55 4.51
C THR A 93 -7.60 3.64 4.17
N PHE A 94 -7.26 3.63 2.88
CA PHE A 94 -5.89 3.75 2.42
C PHE A 94 -5.66 5.09 1.71
N CYS A 95 -4.54 5.73 2.01
CA CYS A 95 -3.96 6.80 1.21
C CYS A 95 -2.64 6.26 0.65
N MET A 96 -2.50 6.21 -0.68
CA MET A 96 -1.33 5.63 -1.33
C MET A 96 -0.60 6.70 -2.13
N ILE A 97 0.73 6.70 -2.02
CA ILE A 97 1.64 7.46 -2.87
C ILE A 97 2.35 6.44 -3.74
N GLU A 98 2.13 6.52 -5.04
CA GLU A 98 2.64 5.55 -6.01
C GLU A 98 2.82 6.20 -7.38
N HIS A 99 3.67 5.62 -8.20
CA HIS A 99 3.93 6.05 -9.56
C HIS A 99 3.53 4.99 -10.62
N ASP A 100 3.18 3.78 -10.21
CA ASP A 100 2.66 2.73 -11.10
C ASP A 100 1.16 2.95 -11.33
N MET A 101 0.82 3.52 -12.49
CA MET A 101 -0.57 3.85 -12.86
C MET A 101 -1.49 2.63 -12.97
N ASP A 102 -0.96 1.45 -13.29
CA ASP A 102 -1.76 0.23 -13.35
C ASP A 102 -2.12 -0.25 -11.95
N PHE A 103 -1.17 -0.15 -11.02
CA PHE A 103 -1.39 -0.47 -9.62
C PHE A 103 -2.38 0.51 -8.97
N ILE A 104 -2.21 1.82 -9.20
CA ILE A 104 -3.13 2.87 -8.72
C ILE A 104 -4.54 2.66 -9.26
N SER A 105 -4.68 2.45 -10.58
CA SER A 105 -5.99 2.29 -11.23
C SER A 105 -6.80 1.13 -10.67
N ARG A 106 -6.11 0.09 -10.22
CA ARG A 106 -6.73 -1.09 -9.65
C ARG A 106 -7.22 -0.88 -8.22
N LEU A 107 -6.54 -0.02 -7.44
CA LEU A 107 -6.72 0.05 -5.99
C LEU A 107 -7.39 1.34 -5.53
N CYS A 108 -7.22 2.45 -6.27
CA CYS A 108 -7.51 3.78 -5.77
C CYS A 108 -8.63 4.47 -6.55
N SER A 109 -9.53 5.11 -5.80
CA SER A 109 -10.49 6.08 -6.29
C SER A 109 -10.87 7.02 -5.13
N PRO A 110 -10.79 8.35 -5.28
CA PRO A 110 -10.22 9.07 -6.41
C PRO A 110 -8.69 9.00 -6.49
N VAL A 111 -8.13 9.39 -7.64
CA VAL A 111 -6.69 9.59 -7.84
C VAL A 111 -6.42 11.10 -7.85
N VAL A 112 -5.37 11.53 -7.17
CA VAL A 112 -4.88 12.92 -7.16
C VAL A 112 -3.47 12.92 -7.72
N VAL A 113 -3.26 13.69 -8.79
CA VAL A 113 -1.93 13.89 -9.39
C VAL A 113 -1.35 15.19 -8.87
N MET A 114 -0.11 15.12 -8.40
CA MET A 114 0.63 16.29 -7.92
C MET A 114 1.87 16.52 -8.78
N ALA A 115 2.14 17.77 -9.12
CA ALA A 115 3.35 18.21 -9.78
C ALA A 115 3.80 19.54 -9.16
N GLU A 116 5.09 19.74 -8.99
CA GLU A 116 5.68 20.97 -8.43
C GLU A 116 5.03 21.46 -7.12
N GLY A 117 4.63 20.52 -6.26
CA GLY A 117 4.00 20.83 -4.97
C GLY A 117 2.54 21.29 -5.06
N LYS A 118 1.88 21.15 -6.22
CA LYS A 118 0.48 21.52 -6.46
C LYS A 118 -0.32 20.33 -6.96
N ILE A 119 -1.64 20.37 -6.74
CA ILE A 119 -2.57 19.43 -7.37
C ILE A 119 -2.68 19.82 -8.86
N LEU A 120 -2.30 18.91 -9.74
CA LEU A 120 -2.41 19.06 -11.18
C LEU A 120 -3.78 18.59 -11.69
N ALA A 121 -4.23 17.43 -11.21
CA ALA A 121 -5.50 16.83 -11.59
C ALA A 121 -6.06 15.96 -10.45
N GLN A 122 -7.38 15.76 -10.45
CA GLN A 122 -8.06 14.83 -9.55
C GLN A 122 -9.25 14.23 -10.28
N GLY A 123 -9.43 12.91 -10.16
CA GLY A 123 -10.53 12.20 -10.80
C GLY A 123 -10.43 10.69 -10.67
N SER A 124 -11.16 9.97 -11.51
CA SER A 124 -10.99 8.53 -11.69
C SER A 124 -9.66 8.21 -12.37
N ALA A 125 -9.22 6.97 -12.28
CA ALA A 125 -7.99 6.55 -12.95
C ALA A 125 -8.05 6.71 -14.48
N GLU A 126 -9.22 6.52 -15.08
CA GLU A 126 -9.49 6.70 -16.50
C GLU A 126 -9.37 8.17 -16.92
N GLU A 127 -9.97 9.09 -16.15
CA GLU A 127 -9.87 10.53 -16.37
C GLU A 127 -8.42 11.00 -16.26
N ILE A 128 -7.68 10.52 -15.27
CA ILE A 128 -6.27 10.86 -15.07
C ILE A 128 -5.41 10.36 -16.23
N LYS A 129 -5.62 9.12 -16.69
CA LYS A 129 -4.86 8.56 -17.81
C LYS A 129 -5.09 9.30 -19.12
N SER A 130 -6.25 9.92 -19.32
CA SER A 130 -6.60 10.68 -20.51
C SER A 130 -6.34 12.19 -20.40
N ASN A 131 -5.91 12.67 -19.26
CA ASN A 131 -5.66 14.08 -19.03
C ASN A 131 -4.34 14.53 -19.69
N GLU A 132 -4.43 15.49 -20.61
CA GLU A 132 -3.28 15.97 -21.38
C GLU A 132 -2.19 16.60 -20.51
N ASP A 133 -2.57 17.36 -19.47
CA ASP A 133 -1.61 17.99 -18.55
C ASP A 133 -0.85 16.93 -17.74
N VAL A 134 -1.53 15.84 -17.33
CA VAL A 134 -0.90 14.72 -16.64
C VAL A 134 0.05 13.98 -17.56
N ILE A 135 -0.37 13.70 -18.81
CA ILE A 135 0.46 13.04 -19.81
C ILE A 135 1.73 13.88 -20.07
N GLU A 136 1.58 15.20 -20.25
CA GLU A 136 2.71 16.10 -20.45
C GLU A 136 3.67 16.11 -19.23
N ALA A 137 3.15 16.19 -18.03
CA ALA A 137 3.95 16.16 -16.79
C ALA A 137 4.73 14.84 -16.63
N TYR A 138 4.15 13.71 -17.04
CA TYR A 138 4.80 12.39 -16.96
C TYR A 138 5.83 12.14 -18.06
N LEU A 139 5.54 12.58 -19.29
CA LEU A 139 6.42 12.39 -20.45
C LEU A 139 7.53 13.44 -20.54
N GLY A 140 7.43 14.50 -19.73
CA GLY A 140 8.33 15.65 -19.78
C GLY A 140 8.10 16.54 -21.00
N THR A 141 8.51 17.79 -20.90
CA THR A 141 8.33 18.84 -21.94
C THR A 141 9.07 18.60 -23.26
N GLY A 142 9.55 17.38 -23.53
CA GLY A 142 10.33 17.04 -24.71
C GLY A 142 9.56 17.02 -26.04
N LEU A 143 8.21 17.05 -26.02
CA LEU A 143 7.41 16.95 -27.22
C LEU A 143 6.94 18.31 -27.79
N LYS A 144 6.86 19.37 -26.99
CA LYS A 144 6.44 20.71 -27.46
C LYS A 144 7.51 21.45 -28.26
N ASN A 145 8.81 21.10 -28.15
CA ASN A 145 9.89 21.77 -28.87
C ASN A 145 10.23 21.21 -30.26
N LYS A 146 9.43 20.30 -30.85
CA LYS A 146 9.65 19.83 -32.22
C LYS A 146 8.84 20.54 -33.29
N GLY A 147 8.09 21.60 -32.95
CA GLY A 147 7.22 22.34 -33.86
C GLY A 147 7.68 23.74 -34.25
N GLU A 148 8.67 24.34 -33.61
CA GLU A 148 9.23 25.63 -34.06
C GLU A 148 10.49 25.44 -34.90
N VAL A 149 10.28 25.15 -36.18
CA VAL A 149 11.26 25.44 -37.21
C VAL A 149 11.22 26.96 -37.41
N LEU A 150 12.22 27.68 -36.90
CA LEU A 150 12.44 29.07 -37.24
C LEU A 150 12.67 29.19 -38.74
N PRO A 151 11.95 30.07 -39.48
CA PRO A 151 12.31 30.42 -40.85
C PRO A 151 13.60 31.23 -40.82
N GLY A 152 14.55 30.79 -41.68
CA GLY A 152 15.82 31.50 -41.96
C GLY A 152 15.63 32.79 -42.73
#